data_36a63efea3b0994bf1bfcd90dd4b68f5
#
_entry.id   36a63efea3b0994bf1bfcd90dd4b68f5
#
_cell.length_a   1.000
_cell.length_b   1.000
_cell.length_c   1.000
_cell.angle_alpha   90.00
_cell.angle_beta   90.00
_cell.angle_gamma   90.00
#
_symmetry.space_group_name_H-M   'P 1'
#
loop_
_entity.id
_entity.type
_entity.pdbx_description
1 polymer ?
#
loop_
_entity_poly.entity_id
_entity_poly.type
_entity_poly.pdbx_seq_one_letter_code
_entity_poly.pdbx_strand_id
1 'polypeptide(L)'
;MNVITRENCADILCIGAQKASTSWLHHVINAHPRAYSFPNSKPITSTNKEAHFWDWNRQRGVDWYRSLMAPPEPDLLSLDFTPEYSLMSMAQIEECKQLNPSARVIFVLRDPLVRAISALRMHTLWRMGKDREKEAQIEFGEDFLNLIKHAKIVEMSSYMANYMRWAKYYDDILVLNYEDIVANPHDVIARVYAHCGLDIETMPAEARAEFDKRMEKRVWTSVPYPVQSQALYFLHGLLWPKREAAERYFNFQFHEYKGFLDIAD
;
A
#
# COMPACT_ATOMS: atom_id res chain seq x y z
N MET A 1 -8.55 36.00 -10.01
CA MET A 1 -8.35 34.98 -9.00
C MET A 1 -6.95 34.42 -9.22
N ASN A 2 -6.01 34.66 -8.30
CA ASN A 2 -4.70 34.02 -8.36
C ASN A 2 -4.91 32.53 -8.09
N VAL A 3 -4.72 31.72 -9.10
CA VAL A 3 -4.64 30.27 -8.94
C VAL A 3 -3.37 30.00 -8.14
N ILE A 4 -3.49 29.67 -6.87
CA ILE A 4 -2.36 29.17 -6.07
C ILE A 4 -1.99 27.84 -6.71
N THR A 5 -0.93 27.84 -7.51
CA THR A 5 -0.39 26.59 -8.08
C THR A 5 0.24 25.81 -6.94
N ARG A 6 -0.42 24.73 -6.53
CA ARG A 6 0.17 23.79 -5.58
C ARG A 6 1.45 23.21 -6.15
N GLU A 7 2.46 23.06 -5.30
CA GLU A 7 3.73 22.43 -5.68
C GLU A 7 3.52 20.96 -6.04
N ASN A 8 2.73 20.23 -5.23
CA ASN A 8 2.43 18.83 -5.45
C ASN A 8 1.00 18.60 -5.96
N CYS A 9 0.80 17.61 -6.81
CA CYS A 9 -0.52 17.02 -7.04
C CYS A 9 -0.97 16.26 -5.79
N ALA A 10 -0.19 15.25 -5.35
CA ALA A 10 -0.36 14.54 -4.09
C ALA A 10 0.74 14.92 -3.11
N ASP A 11 0.41 15.19 -1.86
CA ASP A 11 1.39 15.56 -0.82
C ASP A 11 1.95 14.34 -0.10
N ILE A 12 1.15 13.28 0.02
CA ILE A 12 1.54 12.03 0.67
C ILE A 12 1.27 10.86 -0.29
N LEU A 13 2.33 10.14 -0.62
CA LEU A 13 2.29 8.98 -1.51
C LEU A 13 2.59 7.71 -0.71
N CYS A 14 1.65 6.78 -0.59
CA CYS A 14 1.95 5.44 -0.10
C CYS A 14 2.05 4.48 -1.29
N ILE A 15 3.27 4.11 -1.64
CA ILE A 15 3.59 3.34 -2.84
C ILE A 15 3.43 1.83 -2.69
N GLY A 16 2.99 1.35 -1.54
CA GLY A 16 2.78 -0.08 -1.27
C GLY A 16 3.29 -0.52 0.10
N ALA A 17 3.48 -1.84 0.29
CA ALA A 17 3.13 -2.89 -0.65
C ALA A 17 1.64 -3.28 -0.55
N GLN A 18 1.09 -3.82 -1.63
CA GLN A 18 -0.26 -4.41 -1.58
C GLN A 18 -0.32 -5.50 -0.52
N LYS A 19 -1.39 -5.52 0.30
CA LYS A 19 -1.60 -6.46 1.42
C LYS A 19 -0.65 -6.27 2.62
N ALA A 20 -0.09 -5.06 2.78
CA ALA A 20 0.75 -4.67 3.91
C ALA A 20 0.10 -3.55 4.77
N SER A 21 -1.20 -3.56 4.95
CA SER A 21 -1.97 -2.58 5.77
C SER A 21 -2.03 -1.14 5.25
N THR A 22 -1.78 -0.89 3.97
CA THR A 22 -1.90 0.47 3.40
C THR A 22 -3.31 1.05 3.56
N SER A 23 -4.36 0.22 3.56
CA SER A 23 -5.74 0.68 3.78
C SER A 23 -6.01 1.10 5.23
N TRP A 24 -5.43 0.40 6.21
CA TRP A 24 -5.49 0.81 7.60
C TRP A 24 -4.74 2.12 7.80
N LEU A 25 -3.52 2.21 7.27
CA LEU A 25 -2.71 3.41 7.37
C LEU A 25 -3.42 4.64 6.80
N HIS A 26 -4.00 4.51 5.59
CA HIS A 26 -4.82 5.56 5.00
C HIS A 26 -6.03 5.93 5.89
N HIS A 27 -6.73 4.91 6.42
CA HIS A 27 -7.90 5.11 7.27
C HIS A 27 -7.58 5.92 8.52
N VAL A 28 -6.43 5.64 9.16
CA VAL A 28 -5.97 6.35 10.36
C VAL A 28 -5.49 7.76 10.02
N ILE A 29 -4.66 7.93 8.98
CA ILE A 29 -4.17 9.25 8.57
C ILE A 29 -5.33 10.17 8.17
N ASN A 30 -6.34 9.64 7.50
CA ASN A 30 -7.52 10.40 7.07
C ASN A 30 -8.46 10.80 8.23
N ALA A 31 -8.13 10.48 9.49
CA ALA A 31 -8.77 11.07 10.67
C ALA A 31 -8.23 12.47 10.99
N HIS A 32 -7.03 12.80 10.50
CA HIS A 32 -6.43 14.09 10.76
C HIS A 32 -7.14 15.19 9.95
N PRO A 33 -7.52 16.34 10.56
CA PRO A 33 -8.27 17.40 9.86
C PRO A 33 -7.57 17.99 8.65
N ARG A 34 -6.23 17.92 8.61
CA ARG A 34 -5.44 18.37 7.46
C ARG A 34 -5.24 17.30 6.37
N ALA A 35 -5.77 16.08 6.55
CA ALA A 35 -5.68 15.05 5.54
C ALA A 35 -6.89 15.13 4.58
N TYR A 36 -6.61 15.08 3.29
CA TYR A 36 -7.63 15.07 2.25
C TYR A 36 -7.55 13.80 1.42
N SER A 37 -8.67 13.07 1.41
CA SER A 37 -8.90 11.97 0.49
C SER A 37 -9.88 12.40 -0.59
N PHE A 38 -9.53 12.18 -1.84
CA PHE A 38 -10.42 12.51 -2.96
C PHE A 38 -11.73 11.72 -2.93
N PRO A 39 -12.84 12.25 -3.50
CA PRO A 39 -14.12 11.56 -3.52
C PRO A 39 -14.04 10.26 -4.33
N ASN A 40 -14.74 9.22 -3.85
CA ASN A 40 -14.83 7.96 -4.58
C ASN A 40 -15.61 8.16 -5.88
N SER A 41 -14.93 8.00 -7.01
CA SER A 41 -15.46 8.21 -8.36
C SER A 41 -15.60 6.90 -9.12
N LYS A 42 -16.39 5.95 -8.60
CA LYS A 42 -16.66 4.70 -9.35
C LYS A 42 -17.25 4.99 -10.72
N PRO A 43 -16.84 4.30 -11.79
CA PRO A 43 -15.90 3.17 -11.82
C PRO A 43 -14.42 3.56 -12.00
N ILE A 44 -14.06 4.85 -11.96
CA ILE A 44 -12.72 5.36 -12.31
C ILE A 44 -11.72 5.01 -11.22
N THR A 45 -12.09 5.27 -9.96
CA THR A 45 -11.32 4.86 -8.78
C THR A 45 -12.16 3.86 -8.00
N SER A 46 -11.58 2.72 -7.65
CA SER A 46 -12.27 1.69 -6.87
C SER A 46 -12.53 2.12 -5.43
N THR A 47 -11.70 3.06 -4.94
CA THR A 47 -11.72 3.60 -3.58
C THR A 47 -11.37 5.09 -3.61
N ASN A 48 -11.54 5.78 -2.48
CA ASN A 48 -11.11 7.17 -2.29
C ASN A 48 -9.64 7.31 -1.85
N LYS A 49 -8.84 6.25 -1.97
CA LYS A 49 -7.43 6.24 -1.56
C LYS A 49 -6.45 5.91 -2.67
N GLU A 50 -6.89 5.24 -3.73
CA GLU A 50 -6.05 4.72 -4.83
C GLU A 50 -6.41 5.43 -6.13
N ALA A 51 -5.60 6.39 -6.55
CA ALA A 51 -5.85 7.10 -7.80
C ALA A 51 -5.50 6.27 -9.04
N HIS A 52 -4.55 5.34 -8.91
CA HIS A 52 -4.08 4.50 -10.01
C HIS A 52 -3.71 5.31 -11.27
N PHE A 53 -3.11 6.50 -11.09
CA PHE A 53 -2.82 7.37 -12.21
C PHE A 53 -1.76 6.79 -13.14
N TRP A 54 -0.63 6.28 -12.62
CA TRP A 54 0.46 5.77 -13.44
C TRP A 54 0.28 4.35 -13.97
N ASP A 55 -0.76 3.63 -13.54
CA ASP A 55 -1.07 2.28 -14.01
C ASP A 55 -2.40 2.19 -14.80
N TRP A 56 -3.54 2.49 -14.18
CA TRP A 56 -4.85 2.30 -14.85
C TRP A 56 -5.40 3.56 -15.52
N ASN A 57 -5.06 4.74 -15.00
CA ASN A 57 -5.71 6.00 -15.38
C ASN A 57 -4.78 6.97 -16.12
N ARG A 58 -3.60 6.52 -16.57
CA ARG A 58 -2.62 7.41 -17.24
C ARG A 58 -3.19 8.12 -18.47
N GLN A 59 -4.06 7.46 -19.23
CA GLN A 59 -4.73 8.01 -20.40
C GLN A 59 -5.67 9.19 -20.10
N ARG A 60 -6.03 9.43 -18.82
CA ARG A 60 -6.85 10.57 -18.42
C ARG A 60 -6.09 11.89 -18.37
N GLY A 61 -4.77 11.82 -18.43
CA GLY A 61 -3.89 12.99 -18.44
C GLY A 61 -3.62 13.57 -17.06
N VAL A 62 -2.58 14.41 -17.01
CA VAL A 62 -2.09 15.05 -15.78
C VAL A 62 -3.13 15.98 -15.16
N ASP A 63 -3.93 16.68 -15.97
CA ASP A 63 -4.94 17.61 -15.47
C ASP A 63 -6.06 16.89 -14.71
N TRP A 64 -6.40 15.67 -15.13
CA TRP A 64 -7.30 14.83 -14.36
C TRP A 64 -6.72 14.47 -12.99
N TYR A 65 -5.43 14.08 -12.93
CA TYR A 65 -4.78 13.74 -11.68
C TYR A 65 -4.68 14.95 -10.75
N ARG A 66 -4.32 16.11 -11.28
CA ARG A 66 -4.31 17.37 -10.53
C ARG A 66 -5.68 17.72 -9.96
N SER A 67 -6.73 17.61 -10.77
CA SER A 67 -8.09 17.90 -10.32
C SER A 67 -8.59 16.92 -9.26
N LEU A 68 -8.19 15.64 -9.37
CA LEU A 68 -8.54 14.62 -8.39
C LEU A 68 -7.87 14.89 -7.03
N MET A 69 -6.60 15.28 -7.05
CA MET A 69 -5.78 15.54 -5.87
C MET A 69 -5.98 16.95 -5.29
N ALA A 70 -6.71 17.84 -5.98
CA ALA A 70 -6.92 19.21 -5.50
C ALA A 70 -7.86 19.23 -4.29
N PRO A 71 -7.37 19.53 -3.08
CA PRO A 71 -8.24 19.65 -1.92
C PRO A 71 -9.05 20.97 -1.97
N PRO A 72 -10.17 21.06 -1.26
CA PRO A 72 -11.00 22.26 -1.21
C PRO A 72 -10.30 23.45 -0.52
N GLU A 73 -9.33 23.18 0.35
CA GLU A 73 -8.56 24.17 1.09
C GLU A 73 -7.05 23.98 0.87
N PRO A 74 -6.27 25.04 0.76
CA PRO A 74 -4.86 24.95 0.33
C PRO A 74 -3.92 24.33 1.36
N ASP A 75 -4.28 24.32 2.64
CA ASP A 75 -3.50 23.77 3.76
C ASP A 75 -3.75 22.29 4.01
N LEU A 76 -4.69 21.67 3.29
CA LEU A 76 -4.95 20.25 3.35
C LEU A 76 -3.92 19.47 2.52
N LEU A 77 -3.50 18.32 3.04
CA LEU A 77 -2.55 17.41 2.42
C LEU A 77 -3.29 16.30 1.70
N SER A 78 -3.14 16.22 0.38
CA SER A 78 -3.78 15.20 -0.44
C SER A 78 -3.05 13.86 -0.39
N LEU A 79 -3.82 12.79 -0.30
CA LEU A 79 -3.35 11.42 -0.11
C LEU A 79 -3.55 10.59 -1.39
N ASP A 80 -2.49 9.93 -1.88
CA ASP A 80 -2.59 8.88 -2.89
C ASP A 80 -1.90 7.61 -2.39
N PHE A 81 -2.69 6.60 -2.05
CA PHE A 81 -2.25 5.35 -1.43
C PHE A 81 -2.43 4.18 -2.40
N THR A 82 -1.78 4.26 -3.56
CA THR A 82 -1.84 3.26 -4.63
C THR A 82 -0.67 2.27 -4.50
N PRO A 83 -0.89 1.04 -4.03
CA PRO A 83 0.21 0.09 -3.76
C PRO A 83 0.97 -0.34 -5.01
N GLU A 84 0.34 -0.30 -6.17
CA GLU A 84 0.92 -0.63 -7.47
C GLU A 84 2.04 0.34 -7.89
N TYR A 85 2.11 1.53 -7.29
CA TYR A 85 3.18 2.48 -7.57
C TYR A 85 4.57 1.98 -7.19
N SER A 86 4.66 0.99 -6.29
CA SER A 86 5.94 0.32 -6.04
C SER A 86 6.55 -0.31 -7.29
N LEU A 87 5.74 -0.62 -8.30
CA LEU A 87 6.16 -1.25 -9.56
C LEU A 87 6.43 -0.26 -10.70
N MET A 88 6.29 1.04 -10.46
CA MET A 88 6.52 2.05 -11.48
C MET A 88 7.92 1.94 -12.08
N SER A 89 8.02 2.19 -13.37
CA SER A 89 9.29 2.33 -14.08
C SER A 89 10.03 3.60 -13.66
N MET A 90 11.31 3.68 -13.92
CA MET A 90 12.13 4.87 -13.63
C MET A 90 11.54 6.14 -14.26
N ALA A 91 11.09 6.06 -15.51
CA ALA A 91 10.48 7.20 -16.21
C ALA A 91 9.17 7.67 -15.55
N GLN A 92 8.35 6.72 -15.07
CA GLN A 92 7.12 7.06 -14.34
C GLN A 92 7.41 7.70 -12.98
N ILE A 93 8.44 7.21 -12.26
CA ILE A 93 8.86 7.80 -10.99
C ILE A 93 9.43 9.19 -11.19
N GLU A 94 10.20 9.40 -12.25
CA GLU A 94 10.72 10.73 -12.63
C GLU A 94 9.59 11.72 -12.92
N GLU A 95 8.59 11.31 -13.70
CA GLU A 95 7.38 12.12 -13.94
C GLU A 95 6.63 12.37 -12.62
N CYS A 96 6.51 11.34 -11.77
CA CYS A 96 5.90 11.47 -10.45
C CYS A 96 6.62 12.52 -9.60
N LYS A 97 7.94 12.52 -9.62
CA LYS A 97 8.76 13.53 -8.92
C LYS A 97 8.55 14.93 -9.46
N GLN A 98 8.39 15.10 -10.76
CA GLN A 98 8.08 16.41 -11.37
C GLN A 98 6.70 16.93 -10.96
N LEU A 99 5.71 16.03 -10.83
CA LEU A 99 4.35 16.40 -10.42
C LEU A 99 4.18 16.53 -8.89
N ASN A 100 5.08 15.93 -8.12
CA ASN A 100 5.02 15.86 -6.66
C ASN A 100 6.44 16.03 -6.07
N PRO A 101 7.08 17.19 -6.29
CA PRO A 101 8.50 17.39 -5.96
C PRO A 101 8.80 17.26 -4.46
N SER A 102 7.87 17.66 -3.60
CA SER A 102 8.00 17.66 -2.14
C SER A 102 7.13 16.59 -1.45
N ALA A 103 6.55 15.65 -2.21
CA ALA A 103 5.68 14.63 -1.63
C ALA A 103 6.44 13.75 -0.64
N ARG A 104 5.77 13.43 0.47
CA ARG A 104 6.24 12.46 1.46
C ARG A 104 5.89 11.05 1.00
N VAL A 105 6.92 10.21 0.87
CA VAL A 105 6.74 8.86 0.35
C VAL A 105 6.79 7.85 1.50
N ILE A 106 5.81 6.94 1.52
CA ILE A 106 5.70 5.86 2.52
C ILE A 106 5.72 4.52 1.79
N PHE A 107 6.49 3.57 2.29
CA PHE A 107 6.53 2.21 1.80
C PHE A 107 6.40 1.22 2.95
N VAL A 108 5.29 0.50 3.00
CA VAL A 108 5.01 -0.50 4.04
C VAL A 108 5.41 -1.88 3.53
N LEU A 109 6.24 -2.57 4.27
CA LEU A 109 6.74 -3.90 3.96
C LEU A 109 6.10 -4.94 4.88
N ARG A 110 5.79 -6.09 4.36
CA ARG A 110 5.28 -7.25 5.08
C ARG A 110 6.07 -8.48 4.68
N ASP A 111 6.11 -9.52 5.51
CA ASP A 111 6.70 -10.79 5.10
C ASP A 111 6.27 -11.14 3.66
N PRO A 112 7.22 -11.28 2.71
CA PRO A 112 6.90 -11.48 1.29
C PRO A 112 6.00 -12.68 1.02
N LEU A 113 6.17 -13.77 1.80
CA LEU A 113 5.37 -14.98 1.66
C LEU A 113 3.93 -14.76 2.10
N VAL A 114 3.77 -14.24 3.33
CA VAL A 114 2.43 -13.99 3.90
C VAL A 114 1.67 -12.93 3.09
N ARG A 115 2.39 -11.90 2.62
CA ARG A 115 1.84 -10.91 1.69
C ARG A 115 1.35 -11.56 0.39
N ALA A 116 2.18 -12.42 -0.21
CA ALA A 116 1.86 -13.10 -1.47
C ALA A 116 0.62 -14.00 -1.32
N ILE A 117 0.54 -14.78 -0.25
CA ILE A 117 -0.64 -15.62 0.05
C ILE A 117 -1.89 -14.75 0.22
N SER A 118 -1.78 -13.65 0.97
CA SER A 118 -2.87 -12.70 1.15
C SER A 118 -3.33 -12.07 -0.17
N ALA A 119 -2.40 -11.77 -1.09
CA ALA A 119 -2.71 -11.22 -2.40
C ALA A 119 -3.35 -12.28 -3.31
N LEU A 120 -2.83 -13.49 -3.34
CA LEU A 120 -3.42 -14.61 -4.09
C LEU A 120 -4.85 -14.90 -3.63
N ARG A 121 -5.09 -14.94 -2.31
CA ARG A 121 -6.45 -15.10 -1.75
C ARG A 121 -7.39 -13.99 -2.26
N MET A 122 -6.96 -12.75 -2.25
CA MET A 122 -7.74 -11.61 -2.74
C MET A 122 -8.06 -11.74 -4.24
N HIS A 123 -7.06 -12.02 -5.06
CA HIS A 123 -7.23 -12.12 -6.52
C HIS A 123 -8.05 -13.35 -6.93
N THR A 124 -7.91 -14.48 -6.22
CA THR A 124 -8.75 -15.66 -6.43
C THR A 124 -10.22 -15.32 -6.16
N LEU A 125 -10.49 -14.65 -5.04
CA LEU A 125 -11.85 -14.25 -4.68
C LEU A 125 -12.46 -13.25 -5.70
N TRP A 126 -11.66 -12.30 -6.19
CA TRP A 126 -12.11 -11.39 -7.25
C TRP A 126 -12.47 -12.11 -8.54
N ARG A 127 -11.69 -13.13 -8.91
CA ARG A 127 -11.93 -13.93 -10.11
C ARG A 127 -13.16 -14.84 -9.98
N MET A 128 -13.35 -15.46 -8.81
CA MET A 128 -14.46 -16.38 -8.55
C MET A 128 -15.79 -15.68 -8.24
N GLY A 129 -15.73 -14.46 -7.69
CA GLY A 129 -16.86 -13.76 -7.10
C GLY A 129 -17.07 -14.11 -5.62
N LYS A 130 -17.60 -13.15 -4.86
CA LYS A 130 -17.76 -13.29 -3.40
C LYS A 130 -18.71 -14.42 -3.00
N ASP A 131 -19.68 -14.73 -3.83
CA ASP A 131 -20.69 -15.79 -3.54
C ASP A 131 -20.07 -17.18 -3.51
N ARG A 132 -18.88 -17.36 -4.08
CA ARG A 132 -18.14 -18.63 -4.13
C ARG A 132 -16.97 -18.70 -3.15
N GLU A 133 -16.91 -17.81 -2.18
CA GLU A 133 -15.83 -17.71 -1.20
C GLU A 133 -15.57 -19.05 -0.46
N LYS A 134 -16.64 -19.79 -0.15
CA LYS A 134 -16.54 -21.09 0.55
C LYS A 134 -15.89 -22.20 -0.30
N GLU A 135 -15.87 -22.02 -1.61
CA GLU A 135 -15.26 -22.98 -2.56
C GLU A 135 -13.82 -22.57 -2.92
N ALA A 136 -13.37 -21.41 -2.43
CA ALA A 136 -12.08 -20.86 -2.81
C ALA A 136 -10.94 -21.64 -2.16
N GLN A 137 -10.03 -22.12 -3.00
CA GLN A 137 -8.76 -22.72 -2.59
C GLN A 137 -7.68 -22.31 -3.58
N ILE A 138 -6.43 -22.33 -3.14
CA ILE A 138 -5.27 -22.08 -3.99
C ILE A 138 -4.60 -23.42 -4.26
N GLU A 139 -4.77 -23.92 -5.47
CA GLU A 139 -4.15 -25.14 -5.94
C GLU A 139 -2.98 -24.82 -6.88
N PHE A 140 -1.91 -25.61 -6.80
CA PHE A 140 -0.79 -25.49 -7.72
C PHE A 140 -1.21 -26.00 -9.10
N GLY A 141 -0.96 -25.17 -10.12
CA GLY A 141 -1.32 -25.48 -11.51
C GLY A 141 -1.20 -24.28 -12.41
N GLU A 142 -1.68 -24.39 -13.64
CA GLU A 142 -1.57 -23.33 -14.64
C GLU A 142 -2.29 -22.04 -14.19
N ASP A 143 -3.46 -22.16 -13.62
CA ASP A 143 -4.24 -21.03 -13.10
C ASP A 143 -3.50 -20.28 -12.00
N PHE A 144 -2.83 -20.99 -11.11
CA PHE A 144 -2.01 -20.42 -10.06
C PHE A 144 -0.79 -19.67 -10.64
N LEU A 145 -0.09 -20.28 -11.59
CA LEU A 145 1.06 -19.66 -12.25
C LEU A 145 0.65 -18.40 -13.04
N ASN A 146 -0.47 -18.46 -13.75
CA ASN A 146 -1.05 -17.33 -14.43
C ASN A 146 -1.44 -16.21 -13.44
N LEU A 147 -2.03 -16.57 -12.31
CA LEU A 147 -2.42 -15.60 -11.28
C LEU A 147 -1.19 -14.90 -10.68
N ILE A 148 -0.12 -15.64 -10.36
CA ILE A 148 1.16 -15.07 -9.89
C ILE A 148 1.67 -14.01 -10.87
N LYS A 149 1.68 -14.32 -12.15
CA LYS A 149 2.15 -13.43 -13.21
C LYS A 149 1.26 -12.20 -13.37
N HIS A 150 -0.05 -12.40 -13.51
CA HIS A 150 -1.00 -11.30 -13.74
C HIS A 150 -1.10 -10.35 -12.55
N ALA A 151 -1.12 -10.88 -11.33
CA ALA A 151 -1.16 -10.10 -10.10
C ALA A 151 0.23 -9.57 -9.69
N LYS A 152 1.27 -9.83 -10.49
CA LYS A 152 2.66 -9.38 -10.22
C LYS A 152 3.13 -9.71 -8.80
N ILE A 153 2.80 -10.92 -8.34
CA ILE A 153 3.01 -11.33 -6.93
C ILE A 153 4.48 -11.26 -6.54
N VAL A 154 5.38 -11.69 -7.42
CA VAL A 154 6.82 -11.72 -7.15
C VAL A 154 7.42 -10.32 -7.22
N GLU A 155 7.02 -9.52 -8.19
CA GLU A 155 7.46 -8.14 -8.38
C GLU A 155 7.04 -7.26 -7.21
N MET A 156 5.80 -7.40 -6.73
CA MET A 156 5.29 -6.70 -5.55
C MET A 156 6.06 -7.04 -4.26
N SER A 157 6.68 -8.23 -4.20
CA SER A 157 7.50 -8.69 -3.09
C SER A 157 9.00 -8.37 -3.25
N SER A 158 9.41 -7.75 -4.35
CA SER A 158 10.80 -7.38 -4.62
C SER A 158 11.16 -6.02 -3.99
N TYR A 159 10.98 -5.91 -2.67
CA TYR A 159 11.01 -4.64 -1.93
C TYR A 159 12.28 -3.83 -2.13
N MET A 160 13.45 -4.46 -2.01
CA MET A 160 14.73 -3.76 -2.20
C MET A 160 14.81 -3.14 -3.59
N ALA A 161 14.51 -3.90 -4.65
CA ALA A 161 14.56 -3.38 -6.02
C ALA A 161 13.50 -2.28 -6.26
N ASN A 162 12.32 -2.42 -5.67
CA ASN A 162 11.26 -1.42 -5.74
C ASN A 162 11.69 -0.14 -5.03
N TYR A 163 12.19 -0.25 -3.81
CA TYR A 163 12.70 0.88 -3.03
C TYR A 163 13.83 1.61 -3.74
N MET A 164 14.84 0.89 -4.26
CA MET A 164 16.00 1.50 -4.93
C MET A 164 15.61 2.33 -6.16
N ARG A 165 14.55 1.94 -6.90
CA ARG A 165 14.04 2.77 -8.00
C ARG A 165 13.48 4.10 -7.50
N TRP A 166 12.72 4.07 -6.41
CA TRP A 166 12.13 5.27 -5.81
C TRP A 166 13.18 6.14 -5.12
N ALA A 167 14.12 5.55 -4.39
CA ALA A 167 15.18 6.24 -3.69
C ALA A 167 16.15 7.00 -4.62
N LYS A 168 16.11 6.73 -5.93
CA LYS A 168 16.84 7.53 -6.91
C LYS A 168 16.27 8.94 -7.08
N TYR A 169 14.98 9.13 -6.78
CA TYR A 169 14.28 10.40 -6.99
C TYR A 169 13.76 11.04 -5.70
N TYR A 170 13.54 10.25 -4.66
CA TYR A 170 13.06 10.72 -3.36
C TYR A 170 14.05 10.30 -2.28
N ASP A 171 14.70 11.30 -1.66
CA ASP A 171 15.76 11.07 -0.65
C ASP A 171 15.20 10.59 0.69
N ASP A 172 13.96 10.96 1.01
CA ASP A 172 13.29 10.63 2.27
C ASP A 172 12.05 9.77 2.03
N ILE A 173 12.23 8.45 2.11
CA ILE A 173 11.17 7.45 2.02
C ILE A 173 11.01 6.78 3.38
N LEU A 174 9.85 6.96 4.01
CA LEU A 174 9.54 6.27 5.26
C LEU A 174 9.22 4.81 4.98
N VAL A 175 10.13 3.91 5.37
CA VAL A 175 9.91 2.47 5.32
C VAL A 175 9.36 1.99 6.65
N LEU A 176 8.23 1.26 6.59
CA LEU A 176 7.54 0.69 7.74
C LEU A 176 7.49 -0.83 7.64
N ASN A 177 7.67 -1.52 8.76
CA ASN A 177 7.39 -2.95 8.86
C ASN A 177 5.92 -3.15 9.29
N TYR A 178 5.19 -4.01 8.59
CA TYR A 178 3.82 -4.41 8.94
C TYR A 178 3.71 -4.96 10.37
N GLU A 179 4.72 -5.71 10.82
CA GLU A 179 4.72 -6.28 12.16
C GLU A 179 4.77 -5.21 13.25
N ASP A 180 5.49 -4.11 13.00
CA ASP A 180 5.48 -2.95 13.91
C ASP A 180 4.09 -2.29 13.95
N ILE A 181 3.39 -2.22 12.82
CA ILE A 181 2.01 -1.72 12.77
C ILE A 181 1.09 -2.56 13.67
N VAL A 182 1.31 -3.87 13.70
CA VAL A 182 0.49 -4.78 14.52
C VAL A 182 0.89 -4.71 16.00
N ALA A 183 2.18 -4.65 16.29
CA ALA A 183 2.70 -4.69 17.66
C ALA A 183 2.61 -3.34 18.37
N ASN A 184 2.93 -2.24 17.67
CA ASN A 184 3.06 -0.91 18.24
C ASN A 184 2.43 0.16 17.31
N PRO A 185 1.13 0.10 17.03
CA PRO A 185 0.47 0.97 16.07
C PRO A 185 0.59 2.47 16.38
N HIS A 186 0.60 2.85 17.65
CA HIS A 186 0.74 4.25 18.07
C HIS A 186 2.12 4.81 17.73
N ASP A 187 3.19 4.07 17.99
CA ASP A 187 4.56 4.49 17.66
C ASP A 187 4.75 4.62 16.14
N VAL A 188 4.18 3.68 15.38
CA VAL A 188 4.23 3.74 13.92
C VAL A 188 3.50 4.99 13.40
N ILE A 189 2.31 5.29 13.92
CA ILE A 189 1.57 6.47 13.49
C ILE A 189 2.26 7.77 13.91
N ALA A 190 2.90 7.83 15.06
CA ALA A 190 3.70 8.99 15.46
C ALA A 190 4.83 9.25 14.45
N ARG A 191 5.55 8.21 14.02
CA ARG A 191 6.58 8.31 12.96
C ARG A 191 5.98 8.76 11.62
N VAL A 192 4.83 8.22 11.25
CA VAL A 192 4.13 8.60 10.01
C VAL A 192 3.71 10.06 10.05
N TYR A 193 3.14 10.52 11.15
CA TYR A 193 2.72 11.91 11.31
C TYR A 193 3.91 12.85 11.25
N ALA A 194 4.99 12.55 11.97
CA ALA A 194 6.23 13.33 11.89
C ALA A 194 6.78 13.43 10.46
N HIS A 195 6.83 12.31 9.73
CA HIS A 195 7.26 12.26 8.33
C HIS A 195 6.35 13.07 7.41
N CYS A 196 5.03 13.02 7.62
CA CYS A 196 4.04 13.73 6.80
C CYS A 196 3.85 15.20 7.19
N GLY A 197 4.49 15.69 8.23
CA GLY A 197 4.27 17.06 8.75
C GLY A 197 2.88 17.24 9.35
N LEU A 198 2.32 16.17 9.91
CA LEU A 198 1.09 16.15 10.70
C LEU A 198 1.45 16.10 12.19
N ASP A 199 0.60 16.71 13.02
CA ASP A 199 0.80 16.74 14.45
C ASP A 199 -0.49 16.35 15.18
N ILE A 200 -0.42 15.25 15.91
CA ILE A 200 -1.54 14.69 16.66
C ILE A 200 -2.00 15.63 17.78
N GLU A 201 -1.10 16.43 18.35
CA GLU A 201 -1.41 17.37 19.43
C GLU A 201 -2.21 18.58 18.94
N THR A 202 -2.17 18.85 17.64
CA THR A 202 -2.96 19.93 17.02
C THR A 202 -4.39 19.50 16.65
N MET A 203 -4.74 18.23 16.85
CA MET A 203 -6.06 17.73 16.50
C MET A 203 -7.12 18.22 17.49
N PRO A 204 -8.26 18.75 16.99
CA PRO A 204 -9.43 19.00 17.83
C PRO A 204 -9.91 17.72 18.54
N ALA A 205 -10.54 17.86 19.72
CA ALA A 205 -10.96 16.73 20.54
C ALA A 205 -11.85 15.71 19.79
N GLU A 206 -12.75 16.19 18.91
CA GLU A 206 -13.61 15.33 18.11
C GLU A 206 -12.79 14.52 17.07
N ALA A 207 -11.83 15.16 16.39
CA ALA A 207 -10.95 14.47 15.43
C ALA A 207 -10.04 13.47 16.16
N ARG A 208 -9.59 13.79 17.37
CA ARG A 208 -8.81 12.89 18.20
C ARG A 208 -9.62 11.65 18.61
N ALA A 209 -10.85 11.81 19.03
CA ALA A 209 -11.74 10.68 19.35
C ALA A 209 -12.00 9.77 18.14
N GLU A 210 -12.20 10.37 16.94
CA GLU A 210 -12.33 9.59 15.72
C GLU A 210 -11.02 8.86 15.34
N PHE A 211 -9.87 9.51 15.52
CA PHE A 211 -8.56 8.91 15.34
C PHE A 211 -8.38 7.67 16.24
N ASP A 212 -8.65 7.81 17.55
CA ASP A 212 -8.50 6.70 18.51
C ASP A 212 -9.40 5.52 18.12
N LYS A 213 -10.64 5.77 17.72
CA LYS A 213 -11.56 4.76 17.20
C LYS A 213 -11.05 4.06 15.94
N ARG A 214 -10.39 4.80 15.05
CA ARG A 214 -9.82 4.24 13.81
C ARG A 214 -8.57 3.41 14.08
N MET A 215 -7.79 3.75 15.09
CA MET A 215 -6.63 2.97 15.51
C MET A 215 -7.00 1.53 15.88
N GLU A 216 -8.14 1.34 16.53
CA GLU A 216 -8.61 0.01 16.98
C GLU A 216 -9.21 -0.82 15.85
N LYS A 217 -9.59 -0.20 14.73
CA LYS A 217 -10.35 -0.87 13.66
C LYS A 217 -9.45 -1.60 12.67
N ARG A 218 -9.64 -2.92 12.54
CA ARG A 218 -9.12 -3.65 11.38
C ARG A 218 -9.92 -3.29 10.12
N VAL A 219 -9.25 -2.75 9.10
CA VAL A 219 -9.90 -2.28 7.86
C VAL A 219 -10.12 -3.42 6.86
N TRP A 220 -9.17 -4.37 6.79
CA TRP A 220 -9.26 -5.53 5.90
C TRP A 220 -8.72 -6.78 6.58
N THR A 221 -9.54 -7.84 6.59
CA THR A 221 -9.11 -9.19 6.97
C THR A 221 -9.14 -10.05 5.73
N SER A 222 -8.04 -10.72 5.41
CA SER A 222 -8.05 -11.74 4.35
C SER A 222 -8.87 -12.92 4.83
N VAL A 223 -9.74 -13.44 3.97
CA VAL A 223 -10.47 -14.67 4.27
C VAL A 223 -9.47 -15.81 4.26
N PRO A 224 -9.38 -16.59 5.34
CA PRO A 224 -8.53 -17.76 5.38
C PRO A 224 -9.19 -18.89 4.59
N TYR A 225 -8.63 -19.25 3.44
CA TYR A 225 -8.97 -20.50 2.76
C TYR A 225 -7.70 -21.23 2.35
N PRO A 226 -7.80 -22.57 2.14
CA PRO A 226 -6.64 -23.44 2.02
C PRO A 226 -5.70 -23.05 0.87
N VAL A 227 -4.43 -23.24 1.10
CA VAL A 227 -3.38 -23.12 0.09
C VAL A 227 -2.66 -24.47 0.01
N GLN A 228 -2.65 -25.08 -1.14
CA GLN A 228 -2.02 -26.37 -1.36
C GLN A 228 -0.51 -26.31 -1.06
N SER A 229 0.04 -27.32 -0.41
CA SER A 229 1.46 -27.37 -0.01
C SER A 229 2.43 -27.15 -1.17
N GLN A 230 2.12 -27.68 -2.37
CA GLN A 230 2.95 -27.47 -3.56
C GLN A 230 3.00 -25.98 -3.96
N ALA A 231 1.88 -25.26 -3.85
CA ALA A 231 1.83 -23.82 -4.11
C ALA A 231 2.66 -23.03 -3.08
N LEU A 232 2.62 -23.44 -1.80
CA LEU A 232 3.43 -22.86 -0.74
C LEU A 232 4.93 -23.10 -0.97
N TYR A 233 5.34 -24.33 -1.31
CA TYR A 233 6.74 -24.62 -1.63
C TYR A 233 7.26 -23.82 -2.82
N PHE A 234 6.44 -23.70 -3.86
CA PHE A 234 6.79 -22.90 -5.03
C PHE A 234 6.97 -21.41 -4.67
N LEU A 235 6.03 -20.82 -3.92
CA LEU A 235 6.13 -19.43 -3.45
C LEU A 235 7.35 -19.23 -2.57
N HIS A 236 7.63 -20.17 -1.67
CA HIS A 236 8.82 -20.09 -0.81
C HIS A 236 10.11 -20.03 -1.65
N GLY A 237 10.27 -20.91 -2.63
CA GLY A 237 11.44 -20.89 -3.52
C GLY A 237 11.61 -19.55 -4.25
N LEU A 238 10.52 -18.91 -4.67
CA LEU A 238 10.56 -17.62 -5.36
C LEU A 238 10.81 -16.43 -4.42
N LEU A 239 10.26 -16.44 -3.22
CA LEU A 239 10.17 -15.28 -2.36
C LEU A 239 11.19 -15.26 -1.22
N TRP A 240 11.73 -16.40 -0.83
CA TRP A 240 12.72 -16.48 0.24
C TRP A 240 13.97 -15.62 -0.02
N PRO A 241 14.60 -15.66 -1.20
CA PRO A 241 15.73 -14.78 -1.49
C PRO A 241 15.37 -13.29 -1.44
N LYS A 242 14.14 -12.93 -1.77
CA LYS A 242 13.65 -11.54 -1.71
C LYS A 242 13.41 -11.09 -0.27
N ARG A 243 12.92 -12.01 0.57
CA ARG A 243 12.78 -11.80 2.00
C ARG A 243 14.14 -11.51 2.64
N GLU A 244 15.13 -12.41 2.46
CA GLU A 244 16.48 -12.22 3.00
C GLU A 244 17.15 -10.93 2.50
N ALA A 245 16.95 -10.59 1.23
CA ALA A 245 17.48 -9.34 0.68
C ALA A 245 16.86 -8.11 1.35
N ALA A 246 15.54 -8.14 1.61
CA ALA A 246 14.83 -7.05 2.29
C ALA A 246 15.27 -6.94 3.76
N GLU A 247 15.33 -8.06 4.48
CA GLU A 247 15.78 -8.11 5.88
C GLU A 247 17.16 -7.51 6.06
N ARG A 248 18.11 -7.90 5.19
CA ARG A 248 19.48 -7.35 5.21
C ARG A 248 19.54 -5.88 4.84
N TYR A 249 18.80 -5.46 3.82
CA TYR A 249 18.84 -4.09 3.32
C TYR A 249 18.21 -3.09 4.29
N PHE A 250 17.05 -3.43 4.85
CA PHE A 250 16.30 -2.56 5.76
C PHE A 250 16.63 -2.76 7.23
N ASN A 251 17.53 -3.70 7.54
CA ASN A 251 17.98 -4.02 8.90
C ASN A 251 16.82 -4.33 9.87
N PHE A 252 15.88 -5.17 9.43
CA PHE A 252 14.82 -5.75 10.27
C PHE A 252 14.57 -7.21 9.87
N GLN A 253 13.78 -7.93 10.67
CA GLN A 253 13.40 -9.32 10.39
C GLN A 253 11.88 -9.43 10.29
N PHE A 254 11.43 -10.35 9.45
CA PHE A 254 10.03 -10.74 9.38
C PHE A 254 9.80 -11.99 10.26
N HIS A 255 8.80 -11.94 11.13
CA HIS A 255 8.46 -13.02 12.06
C HIS A 255 7.07 -13.62 11.79
N GLU A 256 6.29 -13.03 10.87
CA GLU A 256 4.92 -13.45 10.58
C GLU A 256 4.85 -14.86 9.98
N TYR A 257 5.81 -15.21 9.12
CA TYR A 257 5.92 -16.57 8.58
C TYR A 257 6.68 -17.49 9.52
N LYS A 258 5.98 -18.44 10.14
CA LYS A 258 6.54 -19.39 11.10
C LYS A 258 6.84 -20.77 10.52
N GLY A 259 6.48 -21.01 9.26
CA GLY A 259 6.71 -22.29 8.58
C GLY A 259 5.52 -22.75 7.73
N PHE A 260 5.70 -23.86 7.03
CA PHE A 260 4.66 -24.38 6.13
C PHE A 260 3.41 -24.89 6.85
N LEU A 261 3.54 -25.33 8.11
CA LEU A 261 2.45 -25.92 8.88
C LEU A 261 1.45 -24.88 9.39
N ASP A 262 1.89 -23.64 9.60
CA ASP A 262 1.03 -22.57 10.16
C ASP A 262 0.16 -21.86 9.11
N ILE A 263 0.29 -22.20 7.82
CA ILE A 263 -0.42 -21.55 6.73
C ILE A 263 -1.45 -22.46 6.06
N ALA A 264 -1.35 -23.76 6.30
CA ALA A 264 -2.20 -24.78 5.70
C ALA A 264 -3.52 -25.03 6.48
N ASP A 265 -3.67 -24.44 7.69
CA ASP A 265 -4.87 -24.62 8.53
C ASP A 265 -5.87 -23.42 8.36
#